data_3cc3357371518c99ee35aee8a81527cb
#
_entry.id   3cc3357371518c99ee35aee8a81527cb
#
_cell.length_a   1.000
_cell.length_b   1.000
_cell.length_c   1.000
_cell.angle_alpha   90.00
_cell.angle_beta   90.00
_cell.angle_gamma   90.00
#
_symmetry.space_group_name_H-M   'P 1'
#
loop_
_entity.id
_entity.type
_entity.pdbx_description
1 polymer ?
#
loop_
_entity_poly.entity_id
_entity_poly.type
_entity_poly.pdbx_seq_one_letter_code
_entity_poly.pdbx_strand_id
1 'polypeptide(L)'
;MARVLVIDDEPDVVRLILKVLSGRGHVVQTARDGASALVRVKQEPPDVILLDSDLPKIDGAEVCRRIKVNAATGRIPVVMMTSSYIDIYDLGAEGGPDVFIVRPFAREVLANIVDRILFRR
;
A
#
# COMPACT_ATOMS: atom_id res chain seq x y z
N MET A 1 15.89 -6.68 -4.44
CA MET A 1 15.01 -5.84 -5.24
C MET A 1 13.59 -6.37 -5.18
N ALA A 2 12.64 -5.50 -4.92
CA ALA A 2 11.25 -5.89 -4.84
C ALA A 2 10.38 -4.93 -5.64
N ARG A 3 9.17 -5.38 -5.96
CA ARG A 3 8.16 -4.56 -6.64
C ARG A 3 7.19 -4.00 -5.62
N VAL A 4 7.06 -2.69 -5.59
CA VAL A 4 6.17 -1.98 -4.68
C VAL A 4 5.13 -1.24 -5.52
N LEU A 5 3.86 -1.42 -5.18
CA LEU A 5 2.79 -0.65 -5.79
C LEU A 5 2.31 0.40 -4.80
N VAL A 6 2.37 1.67 -5.19
CA VAL A 6 1.87 2.79 -4.39
C VAL A 6 0.54 3.24 -4.99
N ILE A 7 -0.50 3.21 -4.17
CA ILE A 7 -1.86 3.61 -4.56
C ILE A 7 -2.20 4.88 -3.78
N ASP A 8 -2.10 6.02 -4.46
CA ASP A 8 -2.29 7.33 -3.84
C ASP A 8 -2.58 8.35 -4.94
N ASP A 9 -3.47 9.29 -4.68
CA ASP A 9 -3.84 10.31 -5.66
C ASP A 9 -3.11 11.65 -5.45
N GLU A 10 -2.28 11.78 -4.41
CA GLU A 10 -1.52 12.99 -4.15
C GLU A 10 -0.13 12.91 -4.78
N PRO A 11 0.15 13.73 -5.81
CA PRO A 11 1.43 13.64 -6.54
C PRO A 11 2.66 13.85 -5.65
N ASP A 12 2.58 14.73 -4.65
CA ASP A 12 3.72 15.02 -3.77
C ASP A 12 4.07 13.82 -2.89
N VAL A 13 3.05 13.14 -2.37
CA VAL A 13 3.25 11.93 -1.56
C VAL A 13 3.84 10.82 -2.41
N VAL A 14 3.30 10.62 -3.61
CA VAL A 14 3.79 9.61 -4.55
C VAL A 14 5.26 9.85 -4.89
N ARG A 15 5.63 11.09 -5.20
CA ARG A 15 7.02 11.43 -5.53
C ARG A 15 7.97 11.15 -4.36
N LEU A 16 7.54 11.47 -3.15
CA LEU A 16 8.36 11.23 -1.96
C LEU A 16 8.60 9.74 -1.76
N ILE A 17 7.54 8.95 -1.82
CA ILE A 17 7.63 7.50 -1.64
C ILE A 17 8.47 6.88 -2.75
N LEU A 18 8.25 7.29 -3.99
CA LEU A 18 9.02 6.82 -5.14
C LEU A 18 10.51 7.04 -4.94
N LYS A 19 10.88 8.25 -4.52
CA LYS A 19 12.28 8.62 -4.29
C LYS A 19 12.92 7.77 -3.19
N VAL A 20 12.22 7.61 -2.07
CA VAL A 20 12.74 6.88 -0.92
C VAL A 20 12.93 5.40 -1.24
N LEU A 21 11.92 4.77 -1.82
CA LEU A 21 11.97 3.33 -2.09
C LEU A 21 12.86 2.99 -3.27
N SER A 22 12.89 3.83 -4.30
CA SER A 22 13.84 3.64 -5.41
C SER A 22 15.27 3.75 -4.92
N GLY A 23 15.54 4.65 -3.98
CA GLY A 23 16.85 4.79 -3.35
C GLY A 23 17.27 3.55 -2.57
N ARG A 24 16.31 2.72 -2.15
CA ARG A 24 16.57 1.44 -1.47
C ARG A 24 16.63 0.25 -2.45
N GLY A 25 16.60 0.52 -3.75
CA GLY A 25 16.73 -0.53 -4.77
C GLY A 25 15.42 -1.20 -5.16
N HIS A 26 14.28 -0.69 -4.74
CA HIS A 26 12.97 -1.25 -5.12
C HIS A 26 12.48 -0.67 -6.44
N VAL A 27 11.72 -1.48 -7.18
CA VAL A 27 10.99 -1.02 -8.36
C VAL A 27 9.61 -0.57 -7.90
N VAL A 28 9.29 0.71 -8.13
CA VAL A 28 8.04 1.28 -7.65
C VAL A 28 7.13 1.58 -8.82
N GLN A 29 5.92 1.08 -8.77
CA GLN A 29 4.84 1.42 -9.69
C GLN A 29 3.76 2.17 -8.94
N THR A 30 2.97 2.94 -9.64
CA THR A 30 1.96 3.80 -9.02
C THR A 30 0.60 3.62 -9.68
N ALA A 31 -0.44 3.79 -8.88
CA ALA A 31 -1.82 3.88 -9.36
C ALA A 31 -2.49 5.03 -8.63
N ARG A 32 -3.35 5.77 -9.32
CA ARG A 32 -3.95 6.99 -8.78
C ARG A 32 -5.33 6.77 -8.20
N ASP A 33 -5.94 5.64 -8.49
CA ASP A 33 -7.29 5.33 -8.01
C ASP A 33 -7.44 3.82 -7.79
N GLY A 34 -8.53 3.44 -7.12
CA GLY A 34 -8.75 2.06 -6.77
C GLY A 34 -9.00 1.14 -7.96
N ALA A 35 -9.70 1.62 -8.97
CA ALA A 35 -10.03 0.79 -10.14
C ALA A 35 -8.77 0.40 -10.91
N SER A 36 -7.91 1.38 -11.22
CA SER A 36 -6.66 1.10 -11.93
C SER A 36 -5.71 0.26 -11.07
N ALA A 37 -5.72 0.46 -9.76
CA ALA A 37 -4.91 -0.33 -8.85
C ALA A 37 -5.32 -1.81 -8.87
N LEU A 38 -6.62 -2.09 -8.81
CA LEU A 38 -7.10 -3.47 -8.82
C LEU A 38 -6.75 -4.20 -10.12
N VAL A 39 -6.81 -3.50 -11.25
CA VAL A 39 -6.39 -4.06 -12.53
C VAL A 39 -4.90 -4.37 -12.51
N ARG A 40 -4.09 -3.43 -12.04
CA ARG A 40 -2.64 -3.58 -12.01
C ARG A 40 -2.18 -4.71 -11.09
N VAL A 41 -2.81 -4.85 -9.93
CA VAL A 41 -2.48 -5.92 -8.99
C VAL A 41 -2.69 -7.30 -9.61
N LYS A 42 -3.74 -7.46 -10.42
CA LYS A 42 -4.01 -8.72 -11.10
C LYS A 42 -3.04 -8.99 -12.25
N GLN A 43 -2.72 -7.95 -13.02
CA GLN A 43 -1.85 -8.08 -14.19
C GLN A 43 -0.40 -8.33 -13.81
N GLU A 44 0.06 -7.65 -12.79
CA GLU A 44 1.46 -7.68 -12.37
C GLU A 44 1.52 -7.60 -10.85
N PRO A 45 1.32 -8.72 -10.14
CA PRO A 45 1.26 -8.73 -8.69
C PRO A 45 2.53 -8.15 -8.06
N PRO A 46 2.42 -7.12 -7.21
CA PRO A 46 3.57 -6.58 -6.49
C PRO A 46 3.95 -7.45 -5.30
N ASP A 47 5.09 -7.15 -4.71
CA ASP A 47 5.55 -7.81 -3.48
C ASP A 47 4.95 -7.17 -2.24
N VAL A 48 4.61 -5.88 -2.33
CA VAL A 48 3.95 -5.13 -1.25
C VAL A 48 3.16 -3.98 -1.85
N ILE A 49 2.05 -3.63 -1.20
CA ILE A 49 1.18 -2.53 -1.60
C ILE A 49 1.16 -1.47 -0.51
N LEU A 50 1.42 -0.22 -0.90
CA LEU A 50 1.22 0.95 -0.04
C LEU A 50 -0.05 1.63 -0.52
N LEU A 51 -1.04 1.73 0.35
CA LEU A 51 -2.40 2.10 -0.03
C LEU A 51 -2.90 3.27 0.81
N ASP A 52 -3.26 4.37 0.15
CA ASP A 52 -3.90 5.51 0.80
C ASP A 52 -5.33 5.13 1.20
N SER A 53 -5.70 5.42 2.44
CA SER A 53 -7.06 5.18 2.92
C SER A 53 -8.08 6.10 2.26
N ASP A 54 -7.66 7.30 1.84
CA ASP A 54 -8.53 8.34 1.30
C ASP A 54 -8.39 8.46 -0.22
N LEU A 55 -8.94 7.48 -0.94
CA LEU A 55 -8.95 7.50 -2.41
C LEU A 55 -10.29 8.01 -2.94
N PRO A 56 -10.30 8.63 -4.13
CA PRO A 56 -11.56 9.02 -4.77
C PRO A 56 -12.30 7.79 -5.29
N LYS A 57 -13.63 7.87 -5.38
CA LYS A 57 -14.55 6.86 -5.94
C LYS A 57 -14.62 5.60 -5.09
N ILE A 58 -13.59 4.75 -5.13
CA ILE A 58 -13.51 3.55 -4.28
C ILE A 58 -12.47 3.86 -3.21
N ASP A 59 -12.88 3.88 -1.93
CA ASP A 59 -11.95 4.22 -0.87
C ASP A 59 -10.92 3.11 -0.61
N GLY A 60 -9.88 3.45 0.15
CA GLY A 60 -8.78 2.52 0.40
C GLY A 60 -9.21 1.26 1.11
N ALA A 61 -10.16 1.35 2.05
CA ALA A 61 -10.63 0.18 2.78
C ALA A 61 -11.27 -0.84 1.84
N GLU A 62 -12.07 -0.38 0.89
CA GLU A 62 -12.71 -1.26 -0.08
C GLU A 62 -11.69 -1.85 -1.06
N VAL A 63 -10.72 -1.08 -1.51
CA VAL A 63 -9.62 -1.58 -2.36
C VAL A 63 -8.88 -2.69 -1.63
N CYS A 64 -8.52 -2.45 -0.37
CA CYS A 64 -7.83 -3.43 0.47
C CYS A 64 -8.65 -4.72 0.60
N ARG A 65 -9.94 -4.60 0.91
CA ARG A 65 -10.82 -5.74 1.04
C ARG A 65 -10.85 -6.59 -0.23
N ARG A 66 -11.00 -5.95 -1.38
CA ARG A 66 -11.03 -6.66 -2.67
C ARG A 66 -9.72 -7.40 -2.96
N ILE A 67 -8.59 -6.82 -2.58
CA ILE A 67 -7.30 -7.47 -2.73
C ILE A 67 -7.18 -8.67 -1.78
N LYS A 68 -7.52 -8.47 -0.52
CA LYS A 68 -7.28 -9.47 0.53
C LYS A 68 -8.23 -10.67 0.45
N VAL A 69 -9.46 -10.49 0.01
CA VAL A 69 -10.41 -11.60 -0.09
C VAL A 69 -10.27 -12.41 -1.38
N ASN A 70 -9.53 -11.92 -2.36
CA ASN A 70 -9.28 -12.63 -3.60
C ASN A 70 -8.11 -13.60 -3.38
N ALA A 71 -8.34 -14.90 -3.62
CA ALA A 71 -7.30 -15.92 -3.40
C ALA A 71 -6.03 -15.67 -4.21
N ALA A 72 -6.14 -15.05 -5.39
CA ALA A 72 -4.99 -14.78 -6.25
C ALA A 72 -4.10 -13.65 -5.71
N THR A 73 -4.64 -12.73 -4.90
CA THR A 73 -3.93 -11.55 -4.44
C THR A 73 -3.88 -11.41 -2.92
N GLY A 74 -4.59 -12.24 -2.19
CA GLY A 74 -4.76 -12.10 -0.74
C GLY A 74 -3.47 -12.24 0.07
N ARG A 75 -2.43 -12.84 -0.49
CA ARG A 75 -1.14 -13.00 0.19
C ARG A 75 -0.28 -11.76 0.13
N ILE A 76 -0.60 -10.81 -0.75
CA ILE A 76 0.22 -9.61 -0.91
C ILE A 76 0.06 -8.74 0.32
N PRO A 77 1.15 -8.37 1.01
CA PRO A 77 1.07 -7.49 2.17
C PRO A 77 0.55 -6.11 1.78
N VAL A 78 -0.39 -5.58 2.54
CA VAL A 78 -0.95 -4.25 2.34
C VAL A 78 -0.63 -3.38 3.54
N VAL A 79 0.05 -2.26 3.30
CA VAL A 79 0.33 -1.21 4.27
C VAL A 79 -0.65 -0.07 3.99
N MET A 80 -1.56 0.19 4.93
CA MET A 80 -2.53 1.28 4.79
C MET A 80 -1.92 2.57 5.34
N MET A 81 -1.90 3.62 4.52
CA MET A 81 -1.48 4.96 4.93
C MET A 81 -2.73 5.75 5.28
N THR A 82 -2.86 6.15 6.53
CA THR A 82 -4.08 6.82 7.00
C THR A 82 -3.77 8.07 7.80
N SER A 83 -4.67 9.04 7.77
CA SER A 83 -4.61 10.22 8.63
C SER A 83 -5.45 10.07 9.90
N SER A 84 -6.15 8.96 10.06
CA SER A 84 -7.08 8.73 11.16
C SER A 84 -6.71 7.51 11.99
N TYR A 85 -6.59 7.68 13.30
CA TYR A 85 -6.38 6.57 14.22
C TYR A 85 -7.58 5.63 14.32
N ILE A 86 -8.75 6.08 13.89
CA ILE A 86 -9.96 5.25 13.94
C ILE A 86 -9.81 4.03 13.03
N ASP A 87 -9.13 4.20 11.90
CA ASP A 87 -8.92 3.13 10.93
C ASP A 87 -8.11 1.96 11.50
N ILE A 88 -7.34 2.21 12.56
CA ILE A 88 -6.51 1.18 13.19
C ILE A 88 -7.38 0.06 13.81
N TYR A 89 -8.59 0.39 14.24
CA TYR A 89 -9.48 -0.59 14.85
C TYR A 89 -9.96 -1.67 13.86
N ASP A 90 -9.80 -1.42 12.57
CA ASP A 90 -10.13 -2.41 11.54
C ASP A 90 -8.95 -3.36 11.24
N LEU A 91 -7.82 -3.15 11.89
CA LEU A 91 -6.65 -4.00 11.71
C LEU A 91 -6.97 -5.42 12.20
N GLY A 92 -6.73 -6.39 11.36
CA GLY A 92 -7.02 -7.78 11.68
C GLY A 92 -8.43 -8.22 11.29
N ALA A 93 -9.30 -7.30 10.86
CA ALA A 93 -10.59 -7.66 10.31
C ALA A 93 -10.40 -8.41 8.99
N GLU A 94 -11.37 -9.25 8.63
CA GLU A 94 -11.33 -9.95 7.36
C GLU A 94 -11.27 -8.94 6.21
N GLY A 95 -10.26 -9.08 5.36
CA GLY A 95 -10.04 -8.14 4.28
C GLY A 95 -9.39 -6.83 4.70
N GLY A 96 -8.94 -6.72 5.95
CA GLY A 96 -8.21 -5.55 6.43
C GLY A 96 -6.73 -5.56 6.05
N PRO A 97 -6.04 -4.42 6.21
CA PRO A 97 -4.62 -4.33 5.88
C PRO A 97 -3.76 -5.09 6.90
N ASP A 98 -2.53 -5.37 6.50
CA ASP A 98 -1.57 -6.06 7.36
C ASP A 98 -0.87 -5.09 8.31
N VAL A 99 -0.70 -3.85 7.90
CA VAL A 99 -0.02 -2.80 8.69
C VAL A 99 -0.70 -1.47 8.42
N PHE A 100 -0.81 -0.64 9.45
CA PHE A 100 -1.17 0.78 9.32
C PHE A 100 0.05 1.65 9.55
N ILE A 101 0.13 2.75 8.81
CA ILE A 101 1.04 3.84 9.11
C ILE A 101 0.24 5.14 9.12
N VAL A 102 0.40 5.94 10.18
CA VAL A 102 -0.40 7.15 10.38
C VAL A 102 0.37 8.36 9.86
N ARG A 103 -0.32 9.20 9.10
CA ARG A 103 0.25 10.46 8.58
C ARG A 103 0.17 11.56 9.63
N PRO A 104 1.16 12.46 9.67
CA PRO A 104 2.39 12.43 8.88
C PRO A 104 3.38 11.40 9.42
N PHE A 105 4.15 10.79 8.53
CA PHE A 105 5.18 9.83 8.92
C PHE A 105 6.53 10.23 8.34
N ALA A 106 7.61 9.82 9.03
CA ALA A 106 8.95 10.02 8.52
C ALA A 106 9.21 9.02 7.38
N ARG A 107 9.89 9.47 6.33
CA ARG A 107 10.18 8.63 5.17
C ARG A 107 10.96 7.37 5.55
N GLU A 108 11.85 7.49 6.54
CA GLU A 108 12.64 6.35 7.01
C GLU A 108 11.77 5.29 7.68
N VAL A 109 10.72 5.70 8.36
CA VAL A 109 9.78 4.77 9.00
C VAL A 109 9.07 3.94 7.93
N LEU A 110 8.58 4.59 6.87
CA LEU A 110 7.94 3.89 5.76
C LEU A 110 8.91 2.91 5.09
N ALA A 111 10.12 3.37 4.78
CA ALA A 111 11.12 2.54 4.12
C ALA A 111 11.49 1.33 4.99
N ASN A 112 11.63 1.52 6.30
CA ASN A 112 11.95 0.43 7.22
C ASN A 112 10.81 -0.58 7.32
N ILE A 113 9.56 -0.12 7.31
CA ILE A 113 8.40 -1.03 7.32
C ILE A 113 8.40 -1.89 6.06
N VAL A 114 8.61 -1.29 4.90
CA VAL A 114 8.66 -2.00 3.62
C VAL A 114 9.78 -3.04 3.62
N ASP A 115 10.99 -2.62 4.00
CA ASP A 115 12.15 -3.52 4.03
C ASP A 115 11.92 -4.68 5.00
N ARG A 116 11.31 -4.42 6.15
CA ARG A 116 11.03 -5.47 7.14
C ARG A 116 10.01 -6.47 6.62
N ILE A 117 8.97 -6.01 5.96
CA ILE A 117 7.96 -6.87 5.35
C ILE A 117 8.62 -7.78 4.30
N LEU A 118 9.43 -7.19 3.43
CA LEU A 118 10.09 -7.91 2.34
C LEU A 118 11.14 -8.89 2.87
N PHE A 119 11.84 -8.53 3.93
CA PHE A 119 12.87 -9.38 4.52
C PHE A 119 12.28 -10.67 5.12
N ARG A 120 11.05 -10.61 5.61
CA ARG A 120 10.40 -11.78 6.24
C ARG A 120 9.81 -12.77 5.26
N ARG A 121 9.85 -12.47 4.00
CA ARG A 121 9.35 -13.36 2.96
C ARG A 121 10.35 -14.49 2.66
#